data_5042cc6889361b072046839dec3a8486
#
_entry.id   5042cc6889361b072046839dec3a8486
#
_cell.length_a   1.000
_cell.length_b   1.000
_cell.length_c   1.000
_cell.angle_alpha   90.00
_cell.angle_beta   90.00
_cell.angle_gamma   90.00
#
_symmetry.space_group_name_H-M   'P 1'
#
loop_
_entity.id
_entity.type
_entity.pdbx_description
1 polymer ?
#
loop_
_entity_poly.entity_id
_entity_poly.type
_entity_poly.pdbx_seq_one_letter_code
_entity_poly.pdbx_strand_id
1 'polypeptide(L)'
;MKKLGSFLKLAWQVSPGYIVLLVLQSLTSAAKLLINVILPKYLVDELMGSREPKFLLLFGGLIVLNNVGMFWLEKLYKRLLESKQVYVRQTMNKCMAEKIMRLEYSYLEDPYYLDLKERAVFAISNQDAISRLILCVSSVLSGAFTLAGLLVLIATLGPVMILVLLVGVVLSLLCYKIMSDSMVKVMTDIIPINRKMGYYLSLQSEKQFQKDIRLYEMQDLITDHTREFSVAVCDDFEKFYRQEGRSMGGINIINDAIAAICYAYVGLRTVSSRFGSQISIGSLTMYVAAAINFTTSILQFGTQVVTMLQELAFMDPFMEFMGLEEETKDVGKKRFEGPVETIEFSHVTFTYPKAEKAVLRDVSFTIHKGEKISIVGLNGAGKSTLVKLICRMYRADSGEIRINGTDIYDYDYMTYMNAIAAVFQDYRLFNFTIAENISCRQQQVDEARIHHLIDEVGLRDKVDSLQNGIYSRFGKEYDEEGIEMSGGEAQKVAIARALYKDASMVILDEPASALDPIAEAEIYEKFNSLVEDKTAIYISHRMSSSVFCDRILIIDGGTVADYDTHENLMKKTDSLYYKLFESQAENYRLEGETV
;
A
#
# COMPACT_ATOMS: atom_id res chain seq x y z
N MET A 1 11.65 -9.54 17.93
CA MET A 1 12.88 -8.73 18.18
C MET A 1 13.55 -8.26 16.88
N LYS A 2 13.91 -9.13 15.91
CA LYS A 2 14.50 -8.69 14.62
C LYS A 2 13.59 -7.73 13.84
N LYS A 3 12.29 -7.99 13.75
CA LYS A 3 11.30 -7.14 13.08
C LYS A 3 11.20 -5.74 13.70
N LEU A 4 11.15 -5.67 15.04
CA LEU A 4 11.15 -4.39 15.76
C LEU A 4 12.43 -3.59 15.46
N GLY A 5 13.60 -4.27 15.45
CA GLY A 5 14.87 -3.63 15.10
C GLY A 5 14.89 -3.07 13.67
N SER A 6 14.34 -3.80 12.70
CA SER A 6 14.21 -3.33 11.31
C SER A 6 13.28 -2.13 11.20
N PHE A 7 12.14 -2.15 11.90
CA PHE A 7 11.20 -1.03 11.95
C PHE A 7 11.83 0.22 12.60
N LEU A 8 12.49 0.05 13.76
CA LEU A 8 13.15 1.17 14.43
C LEU A 8 14.31 1.76 13.61
N LYS A 9 15.03 0.92 12.85
CA LYS A 9 16.05 1.38 11.89
C LYS A 9 15.42 2.24 10.79
N LEU A 10 14.29 1.80 10.24
CA LEU A 10 13.55 2.56 9.22
C LEU A 10 13.04 3.89 9.80
N ALA A 11 12.44 3.88 10.99
CA ALA A 11 11.96 5.09 11.67
C ALA A 11 13.11 6.05 12.01
N TRP A 12 14.27 5.52 12.37
CA TRP A 12 15.48 6.32 12.60
C TRP A 12 15.98 6.98 11.33
N GLN A 13 16.00 6.28 10.21
CA GLN A 13 16.39 6.85 8.91
C GLN A 13 15.47 7.99 8.47
N VAL A 14 14.17 7.87 8.76
CA VAL A 14 13.18 8.92 8.42
C VAL A 14 13.27 10.12 9.35
N SER A 15 13.39 9.91 10.66
CA SER A 15 13.44 11.00 11.65
C SER A 15 14.16 10.61 12.94
N PRO A 16 15.49 10.76 13.02
CA PRO A 16 16.25 10.47 14.24
C PRO A 16 15.77 11.26 15.47
N GLY A 17 15.44 12.55 15.26
CA GLY A 17 14.95 13.43 16.32
C GLY A 17 13.61 12.99 16.92
N TYR A 18 12.80 12.22 16.19
CA TYR A 18 11.56 11.67 16.71
C TYR A 18 11.83 10.60 17.77
N ILE A 19 12.74 9.67 17.49
CA ILE A 19 13.11 8.59 18.44
C ILE A 19 13.77 9.15 19.68
N VAL A 20 14.67 10.14 19.53
CA VAL A 20 15.31 10.81 20.69
C VAL A 20 14.25 11.47 21.57
N LEU A 21 13.28 12.18 21.00
CA LEU A 21 12.19 12.80 21.76
C LEU A 21 11.34 11.77 22.51
N LEU A 22 11.07 10.59 21.90
CA LEU A 22 10.34 9.50 22.55
C LEU A 22 11.08 8.95 23.76
N VAL A 23 12.38 8.74 23.66
CA VAL A 23 13.19 8.27 24.79
C VAL A 23 13.21 9.32 25.90
N LEU A 24 13.38 10.60 25.58
CA LEU A 24 13.34 11.69 26.55
C LEU A 24 11.97 11.79 27.23
N GLN A 25 10.87 11.69 26.49
CA GLN A 25 9.53 11.64 27.06
C GLN A 25 9.35 10.46 28.00
N SER A 26 9.81 9.27 27.62
CA SER A 26 9.70 8.06 28.44
C SER A 26 10.46 8.20 29.76
N LEU A 27 11.66 8.77 29.74
CA LEU A 27 12.45 9.04 30.93
C LEU A 27 11.81 10.10 31.85
N THR A 28 11.28 11.19 31.27
CA THR A 28 10.62 12.24 32.05
C THR A 28 9.32 11.76 32.69
N SER A 29 8.53 10.93 32.02
CA SER A 29 7.32 10.34 32.59
C SER A 29 7.62 9.40 33.74
N ALA A 30 8.65 8.57 33.63
CA ALA A 30 9.11 7.71 34.70
C ALA A 30 9.64 8.53 35.90
N ALA A 31 10.45 9.56 35.63
CA ALA A 31 10.97 10.45 36.67
C ALA A 31 9.85 11.17 37.43
N LYS A 32 8.82 11.69 36.74
CA LYS A 32 7.65 12.32 37.37
C LYS A 32 6.97 11.40 38.37
N LEU A 33 6.73 10.13 37.99
CA LEU A 33 6.09 9.17 38.87
C LEU A 33 6.96 8.88 40.09
N LEU A 34 8.26 8.62 39.91
CA LEU A 34 9.19 8.33 41.04
C LEU A 34 9.32 9.50 42.00
N ILE A 35 9.43 10.72 41.49
CA ILE A 35 9.48 11.93 42.33
C ILE A 35 8.17 12.08 43.14
N ASN A 36 7.00 11.83 42.51
CA ASN A 36 5.71 11.90 43.22
C ASN A 36 5.52 10.77 44.26
N VAL A 37 6.26 9.68 44.17
CA VAL A 37 6.27 8.63 45.20
C VAL A 37 7.21 9.02 46.35
N ILE A 38 8.36 9.66 46.06
CA ILE A 38 9.41 9.95 47.06
C ILE A 38 9.14 11.24 47.84
N LEU A 39 8.72 12.34 47.15
CA LEU A 39 8.57 13.64 47.81
C LEU A 39 7.56 13.67 48.97
N PRO A 40 6.39 13.00 48.91
CA PRO A 40 5.44 12.98 50.01
C PRO A 40 6.01 12.38 51.30
N LYS A 41 6.98 11.46 51.22
CA LYS A 41 7.67 10.92 52.38
C LYS A 41 8.27 12.02 53.24
N TYR A 42 9.04 12.93 52.64
CA TYR A 42 9.72 14.01 53.36
C TYR A 42 8.74 14.99 53.97
N LEU A 43 7.63 15.28 53.27
CA LEU A 43 6.56 16.14 53.79
C LEU A 43 5.89 15.51 55.02
N VAL A 44 5.58 14.21 54.97
CA VAL A 44 4.94 13.49 56.08
C VAL A 44 5.89 13.33 57.26
N ASP A 45 7.18 13.03 57.01
CA ASP A 45 8.19 12.91 58.08
C ASP A 45 8.38 14.25 58.80
N GLU A 46 8.35 15.39 58.08
CA GLU A 46 8.42 16.72 58.68
C GLU A 46 7.16 17.07 59.48
N LEU A 47 5.97 16.69 58.99
CA LEU A 47 4.69 16.88 59.69
C LEU A 47 4.64 16.11 61.02
N MET A 48 5.28 14.96 61.10
CA MET A 48 5.30 14.11 62.30
C MET A 48 6.49 14.40 63.21
N GLY A 49 7.53 15.08 62.66
CA GLY A 49 8.76 15.43 63.34
C GLY A 49 8.82 16.86 63.87
N SER A 50 9.75 17.66 63.34
CA SER A 50 10.06 19.04 63.82
C SER A 50 8.95 20.04 63.58
N ARG A 51 8.08 19.83 62.56
CA ARG A 51 6.93 20.68 62.13
C ARG A 51 7.35 22.09 61.77
N GLU A 52 8.55 22.28 61.23
CA GLU A 52 9.03 23.59 60.84
C GLU A 52 8.27 24.08 59.59
N PRO A 53 7.58 25.23 59.66
CA PRO A 53 6.79 25.75 58.52
C PRO A 53 7.61 25.95 57.26
N LYS A 54 8.91 26.28 57.38
CA LYS A 54 9.83 26.51 56.28
C LYS A 54 10.03 25.24 55.43
N PHE A 55 10.27 24.08 56.07
CA PHE A 55 10.47 22.82 55.35
C PHE A 55 9.14 22.26 54.81
N LEU A 56 8.01 22.45 55.50
CA LEU A 56 6.70 22.09 55.01
C LEU A 56 6.36 22.85 53.73
N LEU A 57 6.59 24.17 53.68
CA LEU A 57 6.41 24.99 52.50
C LEU A 57 7.37 24.58 51.38
N LEU A 58 8.62 24.24 51.69
CA LEU A 58 9.62 23.78 50.74
C LEU A 58 9.17 22.48 50.05
N PHE A 59 8.84 21.43 50.81
CA PHE A 59 8.44 20.15 50.27
C PHE A 59 7.10 20.21 49.52
N GLY A 60 6.12 20.94 50.06
CA GLY A 60 4.86 21.21 49.38
C GLY A 60 5.05 21.98 48.07
N GLY A 61 5.91 23.03 48.09
CA GLY A 61 6.29 23.79 46.90
C GLY A 61 7.00 22.94 45.86
N LEU A 62 7.90 22.04 46.24
CA LEU A 62 8.58 21.12 45.33
C LEU A 62 7.62 20.12 44.69
N ILE A 63 6.62 19.60 45.41
CA ILE A 63 5.58 18.74 44.84
C ILE A 63 4.77 19.48 43.78
N VAL A 64 4.35 20.70 44.08
CA VAL A 64 3.60 21.54 43.13
C VAL A 64 4.46 21.87 41.91
N LEU A 65 5.71 22.30 42.13
CA LEU A 65 6.66 22.65 41.08
C LEU A 65 6.91 21.46 40.15
N ASN A 66 7.14 20.26 40.73
CA ASN A 66 7.31 19.03 39.95
C ASN A 66 6.09 18.74 39.06
N ASN A 67 4.89 18.77 39.66
CA ASN A 67 3.69 18.45 38.89
C ASN A 67 3.39 19.49 37.80
N VAL A 68 3.51 20.78 38.09
CA VAL A 68 3.29 21.85 37.12
C VAL A 68 4.40 21.85 36.05
N GLY A 69 5.65 21.74 36.45
CA GLY A 69 6.78 21.70 35.51
C GLY A 69 6.70 20.48 34.55
N MET A 70 6.44 19.30 35.14
CA MET A 70 6.29 18.07 34.32
C MET A 70 5.04 18.11 33.42
N PHE A 71 3.94 18.72 33.86
CA PHE A 71 2.77 18.93 33.02
C PHE A 71 3.10 19.74 31.76
N TRP A 72 3.79 20.88 31.93
CA TRP A 72 4.21 21.70 30.80
C TRP A 72 5.19 20.99 29.90
N LEU A 73 6.12 20.24 30.46
CA LEU A 73 7.09 19.45 29.71
C LEU A 73 6.42 18.34 28.91
N GLU A 74 5.46 17.63 29.50
CA GLU A 74 4.65 16.62 28.79
C GLU A 74 3.85 17.23 27.62
N LYS A 75 3.26 18.41 27.82
CA LYS A 75 2.57 19.14 26.76
C LYS A 75 3.50 19.55 25.62
N LEU A 76 4.71 19.99 25.96
CA LEU A 76 5.73 20.34 24.96
C LEU A 76 6.14 19.10 24.15
N TYR A 77 6.45 17.98 24.83
CA TYR A 77 6.79 16.73 24.14
C TYR A 77 5.65 16.26 23.24
N LYS A 78 4.42 16.27 23.75
CA LYS A 78 3.25 15.87 22.98
C LYS A 78 3.14 16.67 21.68
N ARG A 79 3.22 18.00 21.75
CA ARG A 79 3.16 18.88 20.57
C ARG A 79 4.27 18.59 19.55
N LEU A 80 5.51 18.40 20.03
CA LEU A 80 6.66 18.12 19.16
C LEU A 80 6.56 16.74 18.52
N LEU A 81 6.08 15.75 19.27
CA LEU A 81 5.92 14.39 18.79
C LEU A 81 4.77 14.26 17.78
N GLU A 82 3.62 14.89 18.02
CA GLU A 82 2.48 14.89 17.08
C GLU A 82 2.88 15.46 15.71
N SER A 83 3.62 16.58 15.71
CA SER A 83 4.11 17.16 14.46
C SER A 83 5.06 16.21 13.70
N LYS A 84 6.00 15.58 14.42
CA LYS A 84 6.94 14.63 13.81
C LYS A 84 6.26 13.31 13.41
N GLN A 85 5.26 12.85 14.12
CA GLN A 85 4.46 11.67 13.80
C GLN A 85 3.77 11.82 12.45
N VAL A 86 3.12 13.00 12.20
CA VAL A 86 2.49 13.29 10.90
C VAL A 86 3.54 13.25 9.79
N TYR A 87 4.72 13.84 10.02
CA TYR A 87 5.82 13.81 9.04
C TYR A 87 6.28 12.37 8.72
N VAL A 88 6.50 11.54 9.74
CA VAL A 88 6.90 10.14 9.57
C VAL A 88 5.85 9.36 8.78
N ARG A 89 4.56 9.51 9.14
CA ARG A 89 3.46 8.86 8.44
C ARG A 89 3.41 9.25 6.96
N GLN A 90 3.47 10.55 6.65
CA GLN A 90 3.45 11.02 5.27
C GLN A 90 4.66 10.54 4.47
N THR A 91 5.85 10.52 5.09
CA THR A 91 7.06 10.01 4.45
C THR A 91 6.95 8.50 4.15
N MET A 92 6.39 7.71 5.08
CA MET A 92 6.18 6.28 4.85
C MET A 92 5.16 6.02 3.75
N ASN A 93 4.05 6.78 3.71
CA ASN A 93 3.09 6.70 2.60
C ASN A 93 3.75 7.04 1.26
N LYS A 94 4.60 8.06 1.22
CA LYS A 94 5.38 8.43 0.03
C LYS A 94 6.33 7.29 -0.38
N CYS A 95 7.10 6.74 0.56
CA CYS A 95 8.00 5.60 0.29
C CYS A 95 7.23 4.39 -0.28
N MET A 96 6.03 4.11 0.25
CA MET A 96 5.19 3.04 -0.26
C MET A 96 4.69 3.32 -1.67
N ALA A 97 4.22 4.55 -1.95
CA ALA A 97 3.79 4.95 -3.28
C ALA A 97 4.94 4.86 -4.30
N GLU A 98 6.14 5.33 -3.92
CA GLU A 98 7.35 5.21 -4.75
C GLU A 98 7.72 3.73 -4.99
N LYS A 99 7.60 2.88 -3.97
CA LYS A 99 7.84 1.44 -4.09
C LYS A 99 6.89 0.79 -5.10
N ILE A 100 5.57 1.08 -5.00
CA ILE A 100 4.56 0.56 -5.95
C ILE A 100 4.91 0.94 -7.38
N MET A 101 5.35 2.17 -7.61
CA MET A 101 5.72 2.66 -8.95
C MET A 101 7.05 2.10 -9.48
N ARG A 102 7.86 1.45 -8.63
CA ARG A 102 9.16 0.88 -8.99
C ARG A 102 9.19 -0.64 -9.02
N LEU A 103 8.10 -1.30 -8.62
CA LEU A 103 8.00 -2.75 -8.69
C LEU A 103 7.93 -3.21 -10.15
N GLU A 104 8.43 -4.41 -10.42
CA GLU A 104 8.19 -5.08 -11.70
C GLU A 104 6.69 -5.22 -11.97
N TYR A 105 6.30 -5.04 -13.22
CA TYR A 105 4.88 -5.09 -13.62
C TYR A 105 4.22 -6.44 -13.29
N SER A 106 4.98 -7.53 -13.34
CA SER A 106 4.54 -8.89 -12.99
C SER A 106 3.93 -8.99 -11.59
N TYR A 107 4.45 -8.22 -10.61
CA TYR A 107 3.89 -8.17 -9.25
C TYR A 107 2.51 -7.50 -9.21
N LEU A 108 2.24 -6.56 -10.12
CA LEU A 108 0.98 -5.83 -10.14
C LEU A 108 -0.19 -6.63 -10.72
N GLU A 109 0.07 -7.72 -11.44
CA GLU A 109 -0.95 -8.64 -11.97
C GLU A 109 -1.09 -9.92 -11.13
N ASP A 110 -0.17 -10.20 -10.18
CA ASP A 110 -0.24 -11.39 -9.32
C ASP A 110 -1.19 -11.16 -8.13
N PRO A 111 -2.24 -12.00 -7.97
CA PRO A 111 -3.21 -11.85 -6.88
C PRO A 111 -2.59 -11.88 -5.48
N TYR A 112 -1.49 -12.62 -5.28
CA TYR A 112 -0.80 -12.65 -3.99
C TYR A 112 -0.20 -11.28 -3.64
N TYR A 113 0.48 -10.66 -4.60
CA TYR A 113 1.13 -9.36 -4.38
C TYR A 113 0.12 -8.22 -4.35
N LEU A 114 -1.00 -8.33 -5.07
CA LEU A 114 -2.12 -7.39 -4.95
C LEU A 114 -2.72 -7.43 -3.54
N ASP A 115 -2.98 -8.64 -3.00
CA ASP A 115 -3.47 -8.81 -1.63
C ASP A 115 -2.43 -8.31 -0.61
N LEU A 116 -1.14 -8.59 -0.83
CA LEU A 116 -0.05 -8.08 0.02
C LEU A 116 0.00 -6.54 0.02
N LYS A 117 -0.12 -5.92 -1.16
CA LYS A 117 -0.18 -4.45 -1.32
C LYS A 117 -1.37 -3.88 -0.56
N GLU A 118 -2.56 -4.45 -0.73
CA GLU A 118 -3.76 -3.96 -0.05
C GLU A 118 -3.65 -4.07 1.47
N ARG A 119 -3.12 -5.18 1.99
CA ARG A 119 -2.86 -5.35 3.43
C ARG A 119 -1.80 -4.37 3.93
N ALA A 120 -0.77 -4.10 3.15
CA ALA A 120 0.26 -3.13 3.51
C ALA A 120 -0.30 -1.69 3.54
N VAL A 121 -1.11 -1.30 2.54
CA VAL A 121 -1.81 0.00 2.52
C VAL A 121 -2.77 0.13 3.70
N PHE A 122 -3.55 -0.92 3.97
CA PHE A 122 -4.50 -0.94 5.09
C PHE A 122 -3.80 -0.72 6.44
N ALA A 123 -2.67 -1.38 6.67
CA ALA A 123 -1.91 -1.25 7.90
C ALA A 123 -1.44 0.20 8.14
N ILE A 124 -0.99 0.89 7.08
CA ILE A 124 -0.45 2.25 7.22
C ILE A 124 -1.55 3.31 7.22
N SER A 125 -2.47 3.25 6.25
CA SER A 125 -3.43 4.33 6.00
C SER A 125 -4.65 4.24 6.91
N ASN A 126 -5.21 3.03 7.11
CA ASN A 126 -6.47 2.87 7.84
C ASN A 126 -6.23 2.57 9.33
N GLN A 127 -5.24 1.76 9.66
CA GLN A 127 -4.94 1.37 11.05
C GLN A 127 -3.96 2.31 11.74
N ASP A 128 -3.25 3.16 10.99
CA ASP A 128 -2.16 4.00 11.52
C ASP A 128 -1.17 3.20 12.40
N ALA A 129 -0.89 1.95 11.98
CA ALA A 129 -0.10 0.98 12.75
C ALA A 129 1.30 1.51 13.08
N ILE A 130 1.87 2.36 12.20
CA ILE A 130 3.16 3.01 12.44
C ILE A 130 3.11 3.86 13.71
N SER A 131 2.12 4.76 13.79
CA SER A 131 1.99 5.66 14.95
C SER A 131 1.70 4.90 16.24
N ARG A 132 0.82 3.89 16.16
CA ARG A 132 0.49 3.05 17.32
C ARG A 132 1.70 2.27 17.80
N LEU A 133 2.45 1.65 16.89
CA LEU A 133 3.66 0.90 17.24
C LEU A 133 4.70 1.80 17.94
N ILE A 134 4.91 3.00 17.42
CA ILE A 134 5.83 3.96 18.02
C ILE A 134 5.36 4.39 19.42
N LEU A 135 4.06 4.65 19.60
CA LEU A 135 3.50 4.97 20.92
C LEU A 135 3.63 3.79 21.89
N CYS A 136 3.39 2.56 21.44
CA CYS A 136 3.58 1.36 22.24
C CYS A 136 5.05 1.20 22.68
N VAL A 137 6.01 1.42 21.77
CA VAL A 137 7.45 1.39 22.10
C VAL A 137 7.78 2.42 23.17
N SER A 138 7.28 3.67 23.06
CA SER A 138 7.46 4.71 24.07
C SER A 138 6.87 4.30 25.42
N SER A 139 5.65 3.74 25.41
CA SER A 139 4.96 3.29 26.64
C SER A 139 5.68 2.11 27.30
N VAL A 140 6.19 1.14 26.52
CA VAL A 140 7.00 0.02 27.02
C VAL A 140 8.30 0.53 27.64
N LEU A 141 9.00 1.48 27.00
CA LEU A 141 10.21 2.08 27.56
C LEU A 141 9.93 2.82 28.87
N SER A 142 8.89 3.66 28.89
CA SER A 142 8.48 4.39 30.10
C SER A 142 8.11 3.43 31.24
N GLY A 143 7.33 2.38 30.93
CA GLY A 143 6.97 1.33 31.88
C GLY A 143 8.18 0.60 32.44
N ALA A 144 9.16 0.24 31.60
CA ALA A 144 10.39 -0.42 32.00
C ALA A 144 11.21 0.45 32.98
N PHE A 145 11.39 1.76 32.64
CA PHE A 145 12.09 2.70 33.54
C PHE A 145 11.35 2.89 34.87
N THR A 146 10.02 3.00 34.82
CA THR A 146 9.17 3.15 36.00
C THR A 146 9.29 1.92 36.92
N LEU A 147 9.14 0.71 36.36
CA LEU A 147 9.24 -0.54 37.10
C LEU A 147 10.63 -0.73 37.69
N ALA A 148 11.69 -0.42 36.93
CA ALA A 148 13.06 -0.48 37.46
C ALA A 148 13.26 0.47 38.65
N GLY A 149 12.80 1.72 38.54
CA GLY A 149 12.89 2.71 39.62
C GLY A 149 12.09 2.32 40.88
N LEU A 150 10.86 1.83 40.69
CA LEU A 150 10.02 1.34 41.80
C LEU A 150 10.60 0.08 42.44
N LEU A 151 11.19 -0.83 41.64
CA LEU A 151 11.86 -2.02 42.17
C LEU A 151 13.05 -1.66 43.04
N VAL A 152 13.91 -0.72 42.60
CA VAL A 152 15.03 -0.20 43.41
C VAL A 152 14.51 0.39 44.71
N LEU A 153 13.43 1.17 44.67
CA LEU A 153 12.84 1.79 45.83
C LEU A 153 12.30 0.73 46.82
N ILE A 154 11.59 -0.27 46.36
CA ILE A 154 11.03 -1.35 47.16
C ILE A 154 12.14 -2.28 47.69
N ALA A 155 13.23 -2.46 46.94
CA ALA A 155 14.38 -3.25 47.37
C ALA A 155 15.01 -2.71 48.68
N THR A 156 14.91 -1.41 48.94
CA THR A 156 15.36 -0.82 50.23
C THR A 156 14.52 -1.27 51.41
N LEU A 157 13.33 -1.81 51.18
CA LEU A 157 12.48 -2.35 52.25
C LEU A 157 12.95 -3.74 52.74
N GLY A 158 13.60 -4.52 51.87
CA GLY A 158 14.15 -5.83 52.21
C GLY A 158 13.83 -6.95 51.21
N PRO A 159 14.53 -8.11 51.32
CA PRO A 159 14.43 -9.17 50.29
C PRO A 159 13.06 -9.86 50.23
N VAL A 160 12.32 -9.87 51.34
CA VAL A 160 10.97 -10.49 51.37
C VAL A 160 10.03 -9.84 50.38
N MET A 161 10.03 -8.51 50.28
CA MET A 161 9.17 -7.80 49.35
C MET A 161 9.59 -7.99 47.90
N ILE A 162 10.90 -8.12 47.64
CA ILE A 162 11.37 -8.46 46.28
C ILE A 162 10.83 -9.82 45.86
N LEU A 163 10.86 -10.81 46.74
CA LEU A 163 10.33 -12.16 46.45
C LEU A 163 8.81 -12.13 46.16
N VAL A 164 8.04 -11.41 46.98
CA VAL A 164 6.59 -11.26 46.79
C VAL A 164 6.29 -10.62 45.42
N LEU A 165 7.02 -9.54 45.06
CA LEU A 165 6.85 -8.89 43.77
C LEU A 165 7.24 -9.81 42.61
N LEU A 166 8.36 -10.54 42.71
CA LEU A 166 8.78 -11.47 41.65
C LEU A 166 7.73 -12.58 41.41
N VAL A 167 7.17 -13.15 42.47
CA VAL A 167 6.10 -14.14 42.38
C VAL A 167 4.87 -13.52 41.69
N GLY A 168 4.47 -12.33 42.09
CA GLY A 168 3.36 -11.60 41.47
C GLY A 168 3.59 -11.30 39.99
N VAL A 169 4.80 -10.88 39.61
CA VAL A 169 5.18 -10.67 38.20
C VAL A 169 5.03 -11.95 37.39
N VAL A 170 5.57 -13.07 37.90
CA VAL A 170 5.47 -14.37 37.20
C VAL A 170 4.02 -14.79 37.01
N LEU A 171 3.18 -14.70 38.04
CA LEU A 171 1.76 -15.02 37.96
C LEU A 171 1.03 -14.12 36.99
N SER A 172 1.30 -12.80 36.99
CA SER A 172 0.71 -11.85 36.05
C SER A 172 1.12 -12.16 34.61
N LEU A 173 2.40 -12.49 34.38
CA LEU A 173 2.88 -12.86 33.03
C LEU A 173 2.22 -14.13 32.51
N LEU A 174 1.90 -15.12 33.37
CA LEU A 174 1.14 -16.30 32.95
C LEU A 174 -0.29 -15.95 32.51
N CYS A 175 -0.99 -15.09 33.24
CA CYS A 175 -2.31 -14.59 32.85
C CYS A 175 -2.25 -13.79 31.52
N TYR A 176 -1.22 -12.97 31.32
CA TYR A 176 -1.00 -12.23 30.08
C TYR A 176 -0.73 -13.16 28.90
N LYS A 177 0.04 -14.22 29.09
CA LYS A 177 0.31 -15.18 28.04
C LYS A 177 -1.00 -15.81 27.55
N ILE A 178 -1.86 -16.27 28.47
CA ILE A 178 -3.17 -16.85 28.13
C ILE A 178 -4.03 -15.86 27.33
N MET A 179 -4.06 -14.59 27.74
CA MET A 179 -4.78 -13.52 27.04
C MET A 179 -4.20 -13.26 25.65
N SER A 180 -2.87 -13.16 25.54
CA SER A 180 -2.17 -12.92 24.28
C SER A 180 -2.40 -14.05 23.27
N ASP A 181 -2.28 -15.32 23.71
CA ASP A 181 -2.50 -16.48 22.84
C ASP A 181 -3.95 -16.52 22.32
N SER A 182 -4.92 -16.16 23.16
CA SER A 182 -6.33 -16.04 22.77
C SER A 182 -6.54 -14.93 21.74
N MET A 183 -5.92 -13.77 21.95
CA MET A 183 -6.01 -12.62 21.01
C MET A 183 -5.42 -12.96 19.63
N VAL A 184 -4.22 -13.55 19.61
CA VAL A 184 -3.56 -13.96 18.35
C VAL A 184 -4.44 -14.93 17.58
N LYS A 185 -5.06 -15.90 18.28
CA LYS A 185 -5.95 -16.86 17.64
C LYS A 185 -7.16 -16.17 17.00
N VAL A 186 -7.87 -15.32 17.75
CA VAL A 186 -9.05 -14.60 17.24
C VAL A 186 -8.66 -13.71 16.05
N MET A 187 -7.54 -12.97 16.14
CA MET A 187 -7.07 -12.14 15.04
C MET A 187 -6.75 -12.94 13.78
N THR A 188 -6.20 -14.14 13.92
CA THR A 188 -5.90 -15.03 12.78
C THR A 188 -7.19 -15.58 12.17
N ASP A 189 -8.14 -16.01 13.00
CA ASP A 189 -9.40 -16.61 12.56
C ASP A 189 -10.32 -15.59 11.86
N ILE A 190 -10.27 -14.31 12.25
CA ILE A 190 -11.09 -13.23 11.68
C ILE A 190 -10.58 -12.73 10.31
N ILE A 191 -9.29 -12.91 9.97
CA ILE A 191 -8.74 -12.39 8.70
C ILE A 191 -9.53 -12.84 7.46
N PRO A 192 -9.84 -14.15 7.27
CA PRO A 192 -10.63 -14.60 6.12
C PRO A 192 -12.05 -14.04 6.11
N ILE A 193 -12.65 -13.89 7.30
CA ILE A 193 -14.02 -13.37 7.46
C ILE A 193 -14.05 -11.88 7.08
N ASN A 194 -13.12 -11.09 7.60
CA ASN A 194 -13.01 -9.67 7.29
C ASN A 194 -12.79 -9.40 5.80
N ARG A 195 -12.03 -10.25 5.11
CA ARG A 195 -11.84 -10.12 3.66
C ARG A 195 -13.15 -10.31 2.90
N LYS A 196 -13.94 -11.35 3.26
CA LYS A 196 -15.26 -11.58 2.66
C LYS A 196 -16.22 -10.43 2.97
N MET A 197 -16.27 -10.00 4.23
CA MET A 197 -17.09 -8.87 4.65
C MET A 197 -16.70 -7.57 3.91
N GLY A 198 -15.39 -7.31 3.75
CA GLY A 198 -14.87 -6.18 2.98
C GLY A 198 -15.38 -6.17 1.53
N TYR A 199 -15.41 -7.34 0.87
CA TYR A 199 -15.98 -7.48 -0.47
C TYR A 199 -17.47 -7.09 -0.51
N TYR A 200 -18.29 -7.60 0.40
CA TYR A 200 -19.71 -7.26 0.42
C TYR A 200 -19.97 -5.78 0.76
N LEU A 201 -19.12 -5.17 1.59
CA LEU A 201 -19.17 -3.73 1.87
C LEU A 201 -18.77 -2.91 0.63
N SER A 202 -17.79 -3.36 -0.16
CA SER A 202 -17.41 -2.67 -1.40
C SER A 202 -18.53 -2.71 -2.44
N LEU A 203 -19.27 -3.82 -2.55
CA LEU A 203 -20.45 -3.90 -3.41
C LEU A 203 -21.49 -2.83 -3.08
N GLN A 204 -21.64 -2.48 -1.80
CA GLN A 204 -22.60 -1.47 -1.35
C GLN A 204 -22.16 -0.03 -1.68
N SER A 205 -20.86 0.24 -1.80
CA SER A 205 -20.30 1.58 -1.96
C SER A 205 -19.84 1.92 -3.38
N GLU A 206 -19.41 0.93 -4.17
CA GLU A 206 -18.85 1.17 -5.49
C GLU A 206 -19.93 1.39 -6.57
N LYS A 207 -19.83 2.52 -7.28
CA LYS A 207 -20.79 2.96 -8.32
C LYS A 207 -20.99 1.92 -9.43
N GLN A 208 -19.94 1.18 -9.79
CA GLN A 208 -19.99 0.20 -10.88
C GLN A 208 -21.00 -0.93 -10.64
N PHE A 209 -21.20 -1.36 -9.38
CA PHE A 209 -22.14 -2.44 -9.04
C PHE A 209 -23.58 -1.96 -8.82
N GLN A 210 -23.79 -0.64 -8.65
CA GLN A 210 -25.10 -0.11 -8.24
C GLN A 210 -26.23 -0.30 -9.26
N LYS A 211 -25.87 -0.38 -10.57
CA LYS A 211 -26.86 -0.64 -11.62
C LYS A 211 -27.43 -2.06 -11.52
N ASP A 212 -26.53 -3.04 -11.39
CA ASP A 212 -26.91 -4.46 -11.33
C ASP A 212 -27.63 -4.78 -10.02
N ILE A 213 -27.13 -4.25 -8.90
CA ILE A 213 -27.77 -4.43 -7.58
C ILE A 213 -29.21 -3.94 -7.60
N ARG A 214 -29.50 -2.79 -8.23
CA ARG A 214 -30.86 -2.25 -8.32
C ARG A 214 -31.72 -2.97 -9.35
N LEU A 215 -31.14 -3.31 -10.51
CA LEU A 215 -31.87 -3.99 -11.58
C LEU A 215 -32.32 -5.39 -11.19
N TYR A 216 -31.47 -6.11 -10.45
CA TYR A 216 -31.72 -7.50 -10.04
C TYR A 216 -32.18 -7.63 -8.59
N GLU A 217 -32.53 -6.51 -7.92
CA GLU A 217 -33.03 -6.47 -6.54
C GLU A 217 -32.16 -7.26 -5.53
N MET A 218 -30.80 -7.09 -5.64
CA MET A 218 -29.84 -7.87 -4.88
C MET A 218 -29.59 -7.33 -3.44
N GLN A 219 -30.33 -6.31 -2.99
CA GLN A 219 -30.08 -5.65 -1.70
C GLN A 219 -30.16 -6.60 -0.52
N ASP A 220 -31.23 -7.42 -0.48
CA ASP A 220 -31.45 -8.37 0.63
C ASP A 220 -30.36 -9.46 0.65
N LEU A 221 -29.99 -9.99 -0.51
CA LEU A 221 -28.92 -10.97 -0.64
C LEU A 221 -27.59 -10.45 -0.07
N ILE A 222 -27.20 -9.23 -0.45
CA ILE A 222 -25.95 -8.61 0.00
C ILE A 222 -26.02 -8.31 1.52
N THR A 223 -27.17 -7.81 1.99
CA THR A 223 -27.37 -7.48 3.40
C THR A 223 -27.34 -8.72 4.28
N ASP A 224 -27.95 -9.83 3.84
CA ASP A 224 -27.97 -11.08 4.59
C ASP A 224 -26.56 -11.69 4.71
N HIS A 225 -25.78 -11.70 3.62
CA HIS A 225 -24.38 -12.12 3.71
C HIS A 225 -23.55 -11.22 4.62
N THR A 226 -23.74 -9.89 4.54
CA THR A 226 -23.04 -8.96 5.44
C THR A 226 -23.40 -9.23 6.89
N ARG A 227 -24.68 -9.52 7.18
CA ARG A 227 -25.15 -9.85 8.52
C ARG A 227 -24.54 -11.16 9.03
N GLU A 228 -24.50 -12.21 8.20
CA GLU A 228 -23.89 -13.50 8.54
C GLU A 228 -22.43 -13.33 9.00
N PHE A 229 -21.63 -12.59 8.23
CA PHE A 229 -20.23 -12.32 8.60
C PHE A 229 -20.11 -11.45 9.85
N SER A 230 -20.99 -10.45 10.01
CA SER A 230 -21.01 -9.61 11.21
C SER A 230 -21.28 -10.41 12.47
N VAL A 231 -22.24 -11.35 12.43
CA VAL A 231 -22.54 -12.24 13.55
C VAL A 231 -21.34 -13.13 13.87
N ALA A 232 -20.70 -13.74 12.86
CA ALA A 232 -19.52 -14.59 13.07
C ALA A 232 -18.36 -13.83 13.73
N VAL A 233 -18.11 -12.59 13.31
CA VAL A 233 -17.10 -11.73 13.92
C VAL A 233 -17.47 -11.41 15.37
N CYS A 234 -18.74 -11.07 15.65
CA CYS A 234 -19.20 -10.78 17.01
C CYS A 234 -19.04 -11.98 17.94
N ASP A 235 -19.36 -13.18 17.49
CA ASP A 235 -19.24 -14.42 18.27
C ASP A 235 -17.79 -14.72 18.67
N ASP A 236 -16.84 -14.48 17.77
CA ASP A 236 -15.42 -14.68 18.05
C ASP A 236 -14.88 -13.62 19.01
N PHE A 237 -15.29 -12.36 18.86
CA PHE A 237 -14.96 -11.32 19.82
C PHE A 237 -15.60 -11.55 21.20
N GLU A 238 -16.83 -12.07 21.27
CA GLU A 238 -17.46 -12.42 22.55
C GLU A 238 -16.64 -13.47 23.30
N LYS A 239 -16.19 -14.53 22.63
CA LYS A 239 -15.30 -15.55 23.22
C LYS A 239 -14.01 -14.92 23.73
N PHE A 240 -13.41 -14.04 22.92
CA PHE A 240 -12.19 -13.33 23.30
C PHE A 240 -12.41 -12.46 24.54
N TYR A 241 -13.42 -11.57 24.55
CA TYR A 241 -13.67 -10.68 25.69
C TYR A 241 -14.02 -11.43 26.98
N ARG A 242 -14.69 -12.56 26.88
CA ARG A 242 -14.90 -13.44 28.04
C ARG A 242 -13.57 -13.98 28.60
N GLN A 243 -12.65 -14.38 27.73
CA GLN A 243 -11.32 -14.86 28.15
C GLN A 243 -10.46 -13.71 28.68
N GLU A 244 -10.48 -12.56 28.03
CA GLU A 244 -9.81 -11.35 28.48
C GLU A 244 -10.28 -10.93 29.88
N GLY A 245 -11.61 -10.88 30.09
CA GLY A 245 -12.19 -10.53 31.38
C GLY A 245 -11.73 -11.47 32.50
N ARG A 246 -11.64 -12.79 32.24
CA ARG A 246 -11.11 -13.77 33.21
C ARG A 246 -9.63 -13.54 33.52
N SER A 247 -8.80 -13.31 32.47
CA SER A 247 -7.37 -13.07 32.62
C SER A 247 -7.10 -11.78 33.37
N MET A 248 -7.78 -10.68 33.00
CA MET A 248 -7.67 -9.39 33.68
C MET A 248 -8.18 -9.43 35.12
N GLY A 249 -9.30 -10.14 35.36
CA GLY A 249 -9.78 -10.38 36.73
C GLY A 249 -8.74 -11.11 37.58
N GLY A 250 -8.11 -12.14 37.04
CA GLY A 250 -7.00 -12.86 37.71
C GLY A 250 -5.81 -11.94 38.05
N ILE A 251 -5.40 -11.11 37.09
CA ILE A 251 -4.30 -10.14 37.31
C ILE A 251 -4.67 -9.12 38.41
N ASN A 252 -5.90 -8.62 38.41
CA ASN A 252 -6.35 -7.67 39.44
C ASN A 252 -6.33 -8.31 40.85
N ILE A 253 -6.81 -9.55 40.99
CA ILE A 253 -6.75 -10.30 42.23
C ILE A 253 -5.29 -10.47 42.70
N ILE A 254 -4.36 -10.83 41.81
CA ILE A 254 -2.93 -10.94 42.13
C ILE A 254 -2.37 -9.59 42.62
N ASN A 255 -2.69 -8.51 41.91
CA ASN A 255 -2.25 -7.17 42.25
C ASN A 255 -2.76 -6.69 43.63
N ASP A 256 -4.06 -6.94 43.89
CA ASP A 256 -4.66 -6.60 45.19
C ASP A 256 -4.07 -7.42 46.33
N ALA A 257 -3.77 -8.72 46.09
CA ALA A 257 -3.09 -9.58 47.06
C ALA A 257 -1.67 -9.06 47.38
N ILE A 258 -0.90 -8.66 46.32
CA ILE A 258 0.43 -8.07 46.51
C ILE A 258 0.34 -6.77 47.31
N ALA A 259 -0.62 -5.90 46.95
CA ALA A 259 -0.85 -4.65 47.68
C ALA A 259 -1.16 -4.91 49.17
N ALA A 260 -2.10 -5.85 49.46
CA ALA A 260 -2.46 -6.22 50.83
C ALA A 260 -1.25 -6.75 51.64
N ILE A 261 -0.43 -7.63 51.03
CA ILE A 261 0.79 -8.17 51.66
C ILE A 261 1.78 -7.01 51.93
N CYS A 262 1.93 -6.09 50.96
CA CYS A 262 2.79 -4.94 51.11
C CYS A 262 2.33 -4.04 52.26
N TYR A 263 1.05 -3.69 52.31
CA TYR A 263 0.47 -2.90 53.43
C TYR A 263 0.71 -3.57 54.78
N ALA A 264 0.42 -4.86 54.90
CA ALA A 264 0.62 -5.61 56.15
C ALA A 264 2.07 -5.62 56.58
N TYR A 265 3.00 -5.94 55.65
CA TYR A 265 4.44 -6.01 55.96
C TYR A 265 5.02 -4.63 56.33
N VAL A 266 4.69 -3.59 55.57
CA VAL A 266 5.16 -2.23 55.85
C VAL A 266 4.57 -1.69 57.15
N GLY A 267 3.26 -1.94 57.40
CA GLY A 267 2.59 -1.59 58.65
C GLY A 267 3.22 -2.28 59.87
N LEU A 268 3.51 -3.58 59.79
CA LEU A 268 4.21 -4.30 60.86
C LEU A 268 5.60 -3.75 61.17
N ARG A 269 6.36 -3.33 60.15
CA ARG A 269 7.68 -2.70 60.30
C ARG A 269 7.63 -1.28 60.86
N THR A 270 6.52 -0.58 60.74
CA THR A 270 6.34 0.73 61.37
C THR A 270 6.11 0.61 62.87
N VAL A 271 5.45 -0.49 63.31
CA VAL A 271 5.07 -0.70 64.72
C VAL A 271 6.10 -1.57 65.47
N SER A 272 6.78 -2.50 64.79
CA SER A 272 7.66 -3.49 65.45
C SER A 272 8.99 -3.69 64.72
N SER A 273 10.09 -3.79 65.49
CA SER A 273 11.43 -4.09 64.97
C SER A 273 11.66 -5.60 64.69
N ARG A 274 10.68 -6.49 64.96
CA ARG A 274 10.81 -7.97 64.73
C ARG A 274 10.98 -8.36 63.27
N PHE A 275 10.48 -7.54 62.37
CA PHE A 275 10.48 -7.82 60.93
C PHE A 275 11.54 -7.01 60.15
N GLY A 276 12.46 -6.36 60.83
CA GLY A 276 13.51 -5.51 60.27
C GLY A 276 13.65 -4.17 61.02
N SER A 277 14.50 -3.26 60.52
CA SER A 277 14.62 -1.91 61.10
C SER A 277 13.27 -1.18 61.03
N GLN A 278 12.90 -0.51 62.12
CA GLN A 278 11.71 0.31 62.21
C GLN A 278 11.77 1.45 61.20
N ILE A 279 10.66 1.73 60.53
CA ILE A 279 10.56 2.75 59.47
C ILE A 279 9.66 3.91 59.92
N SER A 280 9.91 5.12 59.37
CA SER A 280 9.10 6.30 59.64
C SER A 280 7.71 6.21 58.99
N ILE A 281 6.75 7.02 59.45
CA ILE A 281 5.42 7.12 58.88
C ILE A 281 5.48 7.66 57.45
N GLY A 282 6.40 8.60 57.16
CA GLY A 282 6.62 9.04 55.77
C GLY A 282 7.19 7.93 54.90
N SER A 283 8.04 7.05 55.41
CA SER A 283 8.49 5.87 54.71
C SER A 283 7.34 4.87 54.44
N LEU A 284 6.40 4.71 55.38
CA LEU A 284 5.19 3.92 55.17
C LEU A 284 4.38 4.46 53.97
N THR A 285 4.12 5.76 53.90
CA THR A 285 3.39 6.36 52.77
C THR A 285 4.13 6.15 51.44
N MET A 286 5.44 6.30 51.41
CA MET A 286 6.26 6.09 50.21
C MET A 286 6.23 4.64 49.74
N TYR A 287 6.41 3.65 50.62
CA TYR A 287 6.43 2.23 50.22
C TYR A 287 5.04 1.74 49.77
N VAL A 288 3.99 2.20 50.44
CA VAL A 288 2.61 1.92 50.05
C VAL A 288 2.32 2.49 48.66
N ALA A 289 2.65 3.76 48.42
CA ALA A 289 2.50 4.38 47.12
C ALA A 289 3.36 3.67 46.07
N ALA A 290 4.59 3.25 46.39
CA ALA A 290 5.44 2.49 45.50
C ALA A 290 4.84 1.13 45.14
N ALA A 291 4.23 0.41 46.09
CA ALA A 291 3.59 -0.88 45.83
C ALA A 291 2.36 -0.73 44.90
N ILE A 292 1.49 0.24 45.18
CA ILE A 292 0.32 0.52 44.33
C ILE A 292 0.75 0.88 42.88
N ASN A 293 1.70 1.80 42.76
CA ASN A 293 2.20 2.19 41.45
C ASN A 293 2.95 1.05 40.76
N PHE A 294 3.62 0.16 41.48
CA PHE A 294 4.27 -1.00 40.90
C PHE A 294 3.26 -1.99 40.32
N THR A 295 2.19 -2.33 41.05
CA THR A 295 1.13 -3.23 40.56
C THR A 295 0.42 -2.65 39.35
N THR A 296 0.08 -1.36 39.38
CA THR A 296 -0.53 -0.66 38.25
C THR A 296 0.41 -0.59 37.02
N SER A 297 1.71 -0.30 37.27
CA SER A 297 2.70 -0.21 36.18
C SER A 297 3.00 -1.56 35.53
N ILE A 298 2.96 -2.67 36.27
CA ILE A 298 3.09 -4.03 35.71
C ILE A 298 1.91 -4.32 34.77
N LEU A 299 0.70 -4.00 35.20
CA LEU A 299 -0.50 -4.18 34.39
C LEU A 299 -0.38 -3.40 33.07
N GLN A 300 -0.08 -2.12 33.16
CA GLN A 300 0.10 -1.26 31.98
C GLN A 300 1.26 -1.72 31.08
N PHE A 301 2.39 -2.10 31.66
CA PHE A 301 3.54 -2.60 30.90
C PHE A 301 3.18 -3.88 30.12
N GLY A 302 2.49 -4.83 30.77
CA GLY A 302 2.07 -6.06 30.12
C GLY A 302 1.12 -5.80 28.96
N THR A 303 0.09 -4.97 29.16
CA THR A 303 -0.84 -4.59 28.06
C THR A 303 -0.12 -3.90 26.92
N GLN A 304 0.79 -2.98 27.20
CA GLN A 304 1.56 -2.28 26.17
C GLN A 304 2.50 -3.21 25.38
N VAL A 305 3.10 -4.20 26.03
CA VAL A 305 3.91 -5.23 25.34
C VAL A 305 3.03 -6.07 24.40
N VAL A 306 1.87 -6.52 24.87
CA VAL A 306 0.93 -7.28 24.02
C VAL A 306 0.47 -6.45 22.82
N THR A 307 0.04 -5.20 23.06
CA THR A 307 -0.36 -4.27 21.98
C THR A 307 0.81 -4.02 21.00
N MET A 308 2.03 -3.85 21.51
CA MET A 308 3.22 -3.69 20.66
C MET A 308 3.44 -4.90 19.75
N LEU A 309 3.26 -6.12 20.26
CA LEU A 309 3.40 -7.35 19.47
C LEU A 309 2.29 -7.46 18.40
N GLN A 310 1.07 -7.03 18.72
CA GLN A 310 -0.04 -6.97 17.77
C GLN A 310 0.24 -5.96 16.65
N GLU A 311 0.65 -4.74 17.00
CA GLU A 311 0.98 -3.72 16.00
C GLU A 311 2.16 -4.14 15.12
N LEU A 312 3.15 -4.88 15.66
CA LEU A 312 4.21 -5.50 14.87
C LEU A 312 3.68 -6.54 13.87
N ALA A 313 2.68 -7.34 14.27
CA ALA A 313 2.05 -8.30 13.36
C ALA A 313 1.26 -7.58 12.25
N PHE A 314 0.58 -6.48 12.55
CA PHE A 314 -0.08 -5.64 11.52
C PHE A 314 0.93 -5.00 10.55
N MET A 315 2.15 -4.74 10.98
CA MET A 315 3.21 -4.20 10.12
C MET A 315 3.90 -5.25 9.25
N ASP A 316 3.68 -6.55 9.46
CA ASP A 316 4.33 -7.62 8.69
C ASP A 316 4.08 -7.50 7.17
N PRO A 317 2.84 -7.31 6.66
CA PRO A 317 2.60 -7.14 5.24
C PRO A 317 3.32 -5.92 4.65
N PHE A 318 3.40 -4.82 5.40
CA PHE A 318 4.16 -3.65 4.97
C PHE A 318 5.65 -3.92 4.86
N MET A 319 6.25 -4.58 5.86
CA MET A 319 7.67 -4.91 5.84
C MET A 319 8.02 -5.91 4.74
N GLU A 320 7.15 -6.88 4.47
CA GLU A 320 7.27 -7.82 3.38
C GLU A 320 7.18 -7.11 2.04
N PHE A 321 6.17 -6.24 1.85
CA PHE A 321 5.99 -5.47 0.63
C PHE A 321 7.18 -4.54 0.34
N MET A 322 7.68 -3.84 1.36
CA MET A 322 8.88 -2.98 1.21
C MET A 322 10.16 -3.79 0.92
N GLY A 323 10.18 -5.06 1.27
CA GLY A 323 11.28 -5.99 0.99
C GLY A 323 11.27 -6.60 -0.41
N LEU A 324 10.19 -6.40 -1.21
CA LEU A 324 10.15 -6.89 -2.59
C LEU A 324 11.24 -6.25 -3.44
N GLU A 325 11.74 -7.01 -4.42
CA GLU A 325 12.72 -6.49 -5.36
C GLU A 325 12.10 -5.41 -6.25
N GLU A 326 12.82 -4.34 -6.48
CA GLU A 326 12.42 -3.29 -7.42
C GLU A 326 12.91 -3.67 -8.81
N GLU A 327 12.18 -3.22 -9.84
CA GLU A 327 12.67 -3.29 -11.20
C GLU A 327 14.03 -2.59 -11.25
N THR A 328 15.08 -3.38 -11.53
CA THR A 328 16.41 -2.83 -11.69
C THR A 328 16.42 -1.96 -12.95
N LYS A 329 16.25 -0.66 -12.78
CA LYS A 329 16.57 0.31 -13.83
C LYS A 329 18.07 0.22 -14.02
N ASP A 330 18.46 -0.50 -15.06
CA ASP A 330 19.84 -0.84 -15.35
C ASP A 330 20.69 0.42 -15.56
N VAL A 331 21.39 0.81 -14.53
CA VAL A 331 22.36 1.90 -14.59
C VAL A 331 23.61 1.39 -15.31
N GLY A 332 23.97 2.00 -16.43
CA GLY A 332 25.20 1.71 -17.17
C GLY A 332 25.07 0.78 -18.37
N LYS A 333 23.84 0.43 -18.79
CA LYS A 333 23.61 -0.30 -20.04
C LYS A 333 23.71 0.60 -21.27
N LYS A 334 23.75 -0.03 -22.47
CA LYS A 334 23.82 0.64 -23.77
C LYS A 334 22.63 1.59 -23.94
N ARG A 335 22.89 2.85 -24.26
CA ARG A 335 21.82 3.79 -24.59
C ARG A 335 21.19 3.41 -25.91
N PHE A 336 19.87 3.47 -25.98
CA PHE A 336 19.16 3.36 -27.24
C PHE A 336 19.27 4.71 -27.97
N GLU A 337 19.87 4.71 -29.14
CA GLU A 337 20.09 5.90 -29.94
C GLU A 337 19.61 5.67 -31.38
N GLY A 338 18.93 6.67 -31.94
CA GLY A 338 18.42 6.64 -33.30
C GLY A 338 17.05 5.95 -33.43
N PRO A 339 16.60 5.75 -34.68
CA PRO A 339 15.32 5.11 -34.98
C PRO A 339 15.38 3.59 -34.75
N VAL A 340 14.21 2.98 -34.66
CA VAL A 340 14.05 1.53 -34.70
C VAL A 340 14.22 1.06 -36.15
N GLU A 341 15.33 0.38 -36.46
CA GLU A 341 15.63 -0.15 -37.81
C GLU A 341 15.06 -1.56 -37.98
N THR A 342 15.17 -2.41 -36.94
CA THR A 342 14.68 -3.78 -36.97
C THR A 342 14.15 -4.18 -35.59
N ILE A 343 13.08 -4.99 -35.57
CA ILE A 343 12.57 -5.68 -34.38
C ILE A 343 12.54 -7.17 -34.72
N GLU A 344 13.28 -7.97 -33.98
CA GLU A 344 13.42 -9.40 -34.23
C GLU A 344 12.96 -10.21 -33.01
N PHE A 345 12.02 -11.12 -33.24
CA PHE A 345 11.68 -12.17 -32.29
C PHE A 345 12.34 -13.47 -32.75
N SER A 346 13.12 -14.09 -31.88
CA SER A 346 13.85 -15.32 -32.15
C SER A 346 13.48 -16.39 -31.14
N HIS A 347 12.67 -17.37 -31.57
CA HIS A 347 12.27 -18.54 -30.77
C HIS A 347 11.66 -18.18 -29.40
N VAL A 348 10.85 -17.10 -29.35
CA VAL A 348 10.30 -16.54 -28.11
C VAL A 348 9.19 -17.42 -27.57
N THR A 349 9.34 -17.87 -26.32
CA THR A 349 8.33 -18.61 -25.55
C THR A 349 8.05 -17.85 -24.26
N PHE A 350 6.76 -17.74 -23.91
CA PHE A 350 6.34 -17.02 -22.70
C PHE A 350 5.11 -17.64 -22.04
N THR A 351 5.20 -17.75 -20.70
CA THR A 351 4.14 -18.21 -19.82
C THR A 351 3.86 -17.13 -18.76
N TYR A 352 2.61 -16.74 -18.56
CA TYR A 352 2.27 -15.84 -17.45
C TYR A 352 2.58 -16.47 -16.09
N PRO A 353 2.97 -15.70 -15.08
CA PRO A 353 3.18 -16.21 -13.74
C PRO A 353 1.99 -17.07 -13.26
N LYS A 354 2.28 -18.27 -12.71
CA LYS A 354 1.29 -19.24 -12.24
C LYS A 354 0.39 -19.88 -13.30
N ALA A 355 0.55 -19.56 -14.58
CA ALA A 355 -0.15 -20.28 -15.65
C ALA A 355 0.56 -21.62 -15.93
N GLU A 356 -0.23 -22.65 -16.24
CA GLU A 356 0.30 -23.99 -16.57
C GLU A 356 0.74 -24.12 -18.01
N LYS A 357 0.28 -23.23 -18.89
CA LYS A 357 0.51 -23.33 -20.34
C LYS A 357 1.14 -22.06 -20.87
N ALA A 358 2.12 -22.21 -21.73
CA ALA A 358 2.72 -21.12 -22.47
C ALA A 358 1.68 -20.45 -23.40
N VAL A 359 1.62 -19.13 -23.32
CA VAL A 359 0.76 -18.29 -24.19
C VAL A 359 1.41 -18.04 -25.53
N LEU A 360 2.75 -17.90 -25.55
CA LEU A 360 3.54 -17.83 -26.79
C LEU A 360 4.50 -18.98 -26.81
N ARG A 361 4.64 -19.63 -27.98
CA ARG A 361 5.46 -20.82 -28.17
C ARG A 361 6.27 -20.71 -29.44
N ASP A 362 7.58 -20.63 -29.32
CA ASP A 362 8.53 -20.64 -30.43
C ASP A 362 8.21 -19.57 -31.51
N VAL A 363 7.88 -18.35 -31.06
CA VAL A 363 7.51 -17.25 -31.92
C VAL A 363 8.73 -16.62 -32.55
N SER A 364 8.80 -16.57 -33.89
CA SER A 364 9.90 -15.98 -34.66
C SER A 364 9.35 -15.16 -35.82
N PHE A 365 9.75 -13.89 -35.91
CA PHE A 365 9.44 -12.96 -37.01
C PHE A 365 10.32 -11.72 -36.94
N THR A 366 10.37 -10.95 -38.03
CA THR A 366 11.17 -9.71 -38.09
C THR A 366 10.31 -8.59 -38.69
N ILE A 367 10.39 -7.42 -38.08
CA ILE A 367 9.77 -6.16 -38.53
C ILE A 367 10.88 -5.21 -38.95
N HIS A 368 10.74 -4.55 -40.08
CA HIS A 368 11.70 -3.56 -40.57
C HIS A 368 11.20 -2.13 -40.34
N LYS A 369 12.15 -1.21 -40.38
CA LYS A 369 11.89 0.23 -40.23
C LYS A 369 10.78 0.72 -41.17
N GLY A 370 9.86 1.48 -40.61
CA GLY A 370 8.76 2.08 -41.37
C GLY A 370 7.65 1.09 -41.75
N GLU A 371 7.81 -0.24 -41.48
CA GLU A 371 6.73 -1.19 -41.72
C GLU A 371 5.57 -0.97 -40.76
N LYS A 372 4.38 -1.01 -41.30
CA LYS A 372 3.10 -1.01 -40.59
C LYS A 372 2.56 -2.44 -40.55
N ILE A 373 2.53 -3.02 -39.34
CA ILE A 373 2.16 -4.43 -39.18
C ILE A 373 0.86 -4.57 -38.42
N SER A 374 -0.04 -5.40 -38.96
CA SER A 374 -1.23 -5.84 -38.24
C SER A 374 -0.98 -7.20 -37.56
N ILE A 375 -1.24 -7.32 -36.26
CA ILE A 375 -1.25 -8.60 -35.56
C ILE A 375 -2.67 -9.10 -35.41
N VAL A 376 -2.96 -10.25 -36.02
CA VAL A 376 -4.29 -10.85 -36.14
C VAL A 376 -4.30 -12.23 -35.49
N GLY A 377 -5.44 -12.62 -34.94
CA GLY A 377 -5.64 -13.96 -34.34
C GLY A 377 -6.86 -13.97 -33.42
N LEU A 378 -7.29 -15.15 -33.03
CA LEU A 378 -8.40 -15.36 -32.12
C LEU A 378 -8.15 -14.74 -30.74
N ASN A 379 -9.22 -14.58 -29.96
CA ASN A 379 -9.08 -14.11 -28.56
C ASN A 379 -8.25 -15.12 -27.78
N GLY A 380 -7.29 -14.60 -26.98
CA GLY A 380 -6.36 -15.43 -26.21
C GLY A 380 -5.20 -16.02 -27.01
N ALA A 381 -5.04 -15.69 -28.30
CA ALA A 381 -3.94 -16.20 -29.12
C ALA A 381 -2.55 -15.66 -28.73
N GLY A 382 -2.46 -14.62 -27.89
CA GLY A 382 -1.18 -14.05 -27.43
C GLY A 382 -0.82 -12.69 -28.04
N LYS A 383 -1.74 -12.02 -28.75
CA LYS A 383 -1.49 -10.74 -29.42
C LYS A 383 -1.00 -9.64 -28.48
N SER A 384 -1.77 -9.30 -27.44
CA SER A 384 -1.39 -8.28 -26.46
C SER A 384 -0.18 -8.71 -25.60
N THR A 385 0.09 -10.03 -25.51
CA THR A 385 1.29 -10.55 -24.84
C THR A 385 2.57 -10.16 -25.59
N LEU A 386 2.56 -10.18 -26.94
CA LEU A 386 3.70 -9.70 -27.74
C LEU A 386 4.01 -8.23 -27.42
N VAL A 387 2.97 -7.40 -27.33
CA VAL A 387 3.13 -5.97 -26.97
C VAL A 387 3.70 -5.80 -25.56
N LYS A 388 3.18 -6.56 -24.59
CA LYS A 388 3.69 -6.52 -23.22
C LYS A 388 5.18 -6.92 -23.14
N LEU A 389 5.62 -7.88 -23.97
CA LEU A 389 7.04 -8.28 -24.05
C LEU A 389 7.91 -7.20 -24.71
N ILE A 390 7.47 -6.57 -25.80
CA ILE A 390 8.16 -5.44 -26.44
C ILE A 390 8.29 -4.27 -25.44
N CYS A 391 7.22 -3.97 -24.68
CA CYS A 391 7.23 -2.93 -23.66
C CYS A 391 7.98 -3.32 -22.39
N ARG A 392 8.69 -4.46 -22.38
CA ARG A 392 9.44 -4.97 -21.21
C ARG A 392 8.59 -5.06 -19.92
N MET A 393 7.27 -5.25 -20.04
CA MET A 393 6.39 -5.50 -18.88
C MET A 393 6.58 -6.91 -18.34
N TYR A 394 7.01 -7.83 -19.21
CA TYR A 394 7.36 -9.20 -18.88
C TYR A 394 8.64 -9.58 -19.61
N ARG A 395 9.33 -10.59 -19.08
CA ARG A 395 10.49 -11.20 -19.72
C ARG A 395 10.10 -12.57 -20.31
N ALA A 396 10.57 -12.87 -21.51
CA ALA A 396 10.36 -14.19 -22.14
C ALA A 396 11.04 -15.31 -21.32
N ASP A 397 10.40 -16.49 -21.29
CA ASP A 397 10.97 -17.67 -20.63
C ASP A 397 12.17 -18.22 -21.40
N SER A 398 12.09 -18.16 -22.74
CA SER A 398 13.18 -18.56 -23.65
C SER A 398 13.10 -17.78 -24.96
N GLY A 399 14.18 -17.80 -25.72
CA GLY A 399 14.33 -16.99 -26.93
C GLY A 399 14.78 -15.57 -26.59
N GLU A 400 14.87 -14.73 -27.62
CA GLU A 400 15.36 -13.35 -27.51
C GLU A 400 14.50 -12.39 -28.32
N ILE A 401 14.33 -11.17 -27.82
CA ILE A 401 13.76 -10.05 -28.56
C ILE A 401 14.85 -9.03 -28.77
N ARG A 402 15.18 -8.77 -30.03
CA ARG A 402 16.25 -7.83 -30.39
C ARG A 402 15.68 -6.63 -31.10
N ILE A 403 16.21 -5.45 -30.81
CA ILE A 403 15.99 -4.22 -31.59
C ILE A 403 17.36 -3.74 -32.07
N ASN A 404 17.45 -3.50 -33.37
CA ASN A 404 18.71 -3.10 -34.03
C ASN A 404 19.86 -4.08 -33.71
N GLY A 405 19.54 -5.41 -33.70
CA GLY A 405 20.49 -6.50 -33.44
C GLY A 405 20.95 -6.64 -31.98
N THR A 406 20.45 -5.82 -31.04
CA THR A 406 20.78 -5.86 -29.63
C THR A 406 19.55 -6.31 -28.82
N ASP A 407 19.73 -7.21 -27.83
CA ASP A 407 18.66 -7.64 -26.93
C ASP A 407 18.03 -6.42 -26.23
N ILE A 408 16.70 -6.39 -26.14
CA ILE A 408 15.99 -5.27 -25.53
C ILE A 408 16.40 -5.03 -24.08
N TYR A 409 16.84 -6.07 -23.35
CA TYR A 409 17.30 -5.98 -21.97
C TYR A 409 18.73 -5.46 -21.81
N ASP A 410 19.52 -5.36 -22.90
CA ASP A 410 20.86 -4.74 -22.89
C ASP A 410 20.81 -3.23 -23.03
N TYR A 411 19.66 -2.65 -23.38
CA TYR A 411 19.46 -1.22 -23.41
C TYR A 411 19.13 -0.63 -22.04
N ASP A 412 19.56 0.60 -21.81
CA ASP A 412 19.06 1.44 -20.71
C ASP A 412 17.54 1.59 -20.82
N TYR A 413 16.84 1.30 -19.72
CA TYR A 413 15.38 1.22 -19.71
C TYR A 413 14.71 2.52 -20.18
N MET A 414 15.19 3.68 -19.72
CA MET A 414 14.55 4.96 -20.02
C MET A 414 14.75 5.37 -21.48
N THR A 415 15.94 5.16 -22.02
CA THR A 415 16.24 5.47 -23.44
C THR A 415 15.48 4.53 -24.37
N TYR A 416 15.36 3.26 -24.01
CA TYR A 416 14.56 2.28 -24.74
C TYR A 416 13.05 2.62 -24.70
N MET A 417 12.50 2.91 -23.52
CA MET A 417 11.10 3.29 -23.41
C MET A 417 10.77 4.59 -24.14
N ASN A 418 11.71 5.52 -24.27
CA ASN A 418 11.51 6.74 -25.06
C ASN A 418 11.32 6.46 -26.56
N ALA A 419 11.84 5.35 -27.06
CA ALA A 419 11.68 4.94 -28.45
C ALA A 419 10.31 4.28 -28.76
N ILE A 420 9.50 3.97 -27.74
CA ILE A 420 8.23 3.27 -27.86
C ILE A 420 7.09 4.17 -27.38
N ALA A 421 6.01 4.27 -28.16
CA ALA A 421 4.73 4.78 -27.70
C ALA A 421 3.68 3.69 -27.85
N ALA A 422 2.84 3.49 -26.84
CA ALA A 422 1.81 2.46 -26.87
C ALA A 422 0.46 3.01 -26.38
N VAL A 423 -0.61 2.62 -27.05
CA VAL A 423 -2.00 2.76 -26.60
C VAL A 423 -2.52 1.36 -26.37
N PHE A 424 -2.77 1.01 -25.11
CA PHE A 424 -3.31 -0.29 -24.71
C PHE A 424 -4.84 -0.30 -24.80
N GLN A 425 -5.43 -1.48 -24.92
CA GLN A 425 -6.88 -1.67 -24.97
C GLN A 425 -7.59 -1.09 -23.74
N ASP A 426 -6.98 -1.22 -22.56
CA ASP A 426 -7.47 -0.73 -21.28
C ASP A 426 -6.85 0.61 -20.85
N TYR A 427 -6.57 1.48 -21.84
CA TYR A 427 -6.01 2.81 -21.57
C TYR A 427 -6.78 3.56 -20.49
N ARG A 428 -6.08 4.38 -19.70
CA ARG A 428 -6.68 5.21 -18.67
C ARG A 428 -6.30 6.68 -18.85
N LEU A 429 -7.28 7.55 -18.66
CA LEU A 429 -7.04 8.96 -18.45
C LEU A 429 -6.97 9.23 -16.96
N PHE A 430 -6.03 10.07 -16.58
CA PHE A 430 -5.82 10.47 -15.20
C PHE A 430 -6.64 11.72 -14.89
N ASN A 431 -6.99 11.93 -13.61
CA ASN A 431 -7.69 13.13 -13.14
C ASN A 431 -6.75 14.35 -13.15
N PHE A 432 -6.11 14.57 -14.28
CA PHE A 432 -5.24 15.69 -14.64
C PHE A 432 -5.93 16.52 -15.72
N THR A 433 -5.31 17.60 -16.15
CA THR A 433 -5.78 18.38 -17.30
C THR A 433 -5.61 17.60 -18.60
N ILE A 434 -6.30 18.02 -19.67
CA ILE A 434 -6.11 17.44 -21.01
C ILE A 434 -4.64 17.58 -21.44
N ALA A 435 -4.05 18.77 -21.21
CA ALA A 435 -2.65 19.03 -21.52
C ALA A 435 -1.69 18.09 -20.78
N GLU A 436 -1.89 17.87 -19.47
CA GLU A 436 -1.10 16.94 -18.68
C GLU A 436 -1.30 15.48 -19.10
N ASN A 437 -2.52 15.11 -19.50
CA ASN A 437 -2.79 13.76 -20.01
C ASN A 437 -2.11 13.48 -21.35
N ILE A 438 -2.00 14.49 -22.22
CA ILE A 438 -1.32 14.35 -23.52
C ILE A 438 0.20 14.41 -23.35
N SER A 439 0.71 15.41 -22.64
CA SER A 439 2.17 15.65 -22.51
C SER A 439 2.85 14.72 -21.49
N CYS A 440 2.09 14.14 -20.56
CA CYS A 440 2.60 13.44 -19.37
C CYS A 440 3.58 14.31 -18.55
N ARG A 441 3.42 15.63 -18.57
CA ARG A 441 4.27 16.61 -17.89
C ARG A 441 3.43 17.70 -17.24
N GLN A 442 3.87 18.18 -16.09
CA GLN A 442 3.25 19.30 -15.38
C GLN A 442 3.82 20.67 -15.82
N GLN A 443 5.07 20.69 -16.26
CA GLN A 443 5.79 21.90 -16.66
C GLN A 443 6.45 21.71 -18.03
N GLN A 444 6.78 22.80 -18.70
CA GLN A 444 7.42 22.80 -20.02
C GLN A 444 6.60 22.04 -21.08
N VAL A 445 5.31 22.32 -21.11
CA VAL A 445 4.37 21.72 -22.06
C VAL A 445 4.41 22.53 -23.37
N ASP A 446 4.59 21.86 -24.50
CA ASP A 446 4.47 22.48 -25.82
C ASP A 446 2.97 22.56 -26.22
N GLU A 447 2.36 23.69 -25.90
CA GLU A 447 0.92 23.93 -26.16
C GLU A 447 0.61 23.91 -27.66
N ALA A 448 1.50 24.48 -28.50
CA ALA A 448 1.29 24.51 -29.93
C ALA A 448 1.21 23.10 -30.51
N ARG A 449 2.08 22.22 -30.04
CA ARG A 449 2.07 20.80 -30.41
C ARG A 449 0.82 20.08 -29.88
N ILE A 450 0.35 20.37 -28.67
CA ILE A 450 -0.90 19.80 -28.14
C ILE A 450 -2.08 20.24 -29.01
N HIS A 451 -2.19 21.53 -29.34
CA HIS A 451 -3.27 22.02 -30.18
C HIS A 451 -3.26 21.38 -31.57
N HIS A 452 -2.08 21.21 -32.18
CA HIS A 452 -1.93 20.51 -33.44
C HIS A 452 -2.44 19.06 -33.35
N LEU A 453 -2.02 18.32 -32.31
CA LEU A 453 -2.46 16.93 -32.13
C LEU A 453 -3.97 16.81 -31.83
N ILE A 454 -4.55 17.77 -31.10
CA ILE A 454 -5.99 17.85 -30.86
C ILE A 454 -6.76 17.98 -32.18
N ASP A 455 -6.24 18.78 -33.12
CA ASP A 455 -6.81 18.93 -34.47
C ASP A 455 -6.71 17.62 -35.24
N GLU A 456 -5.54 17.01 -35.26
CA GLU A 456 -5.28 15.76 -35.97
C GLU A 456 -6.15 14.59 -35.48
N VAL A 457 -6.37 14.46 -34.16
CA VAL A 457 -7.25 13.42 -33.64
C VAL A 457 -8.74 13.79 -33.66
N GLY A 458 -9.08 15.01 -34.14
CA GLY A 458 -10.47 15.48 -34.25
C GLY A 458 -11.12 15.71 -32.89
N LEU A 459 -10.44 16.39 -31.98
CA LEU A 459 -10.95 16.79 -30.67
C LEU A 459 -11.14 18.31 -30.52
N ARG A 460 -10.89 19.11 -31.59
CA ARG A 460 -10.94 20.57 -31.54
C ARG A 460 -12.27 21.09 -31.02
N ASP A 461 -13.38 20.70 -31.64
CA ASP A 461 -14.71 21.19 -31.28
C ASP A 461 -15.05 20.89 -29.81
N LYS A 462 -14.63 19.73 -29.33
CA LYS A 462 -14.83 19.35 -27.92
C LYS A 462 -14.02 20.23 -27.00
N VAL A 463 -12.73 20.42 -27.28
CA VAL A 463 -11.83 21.20 -26.41
C VAL A 463 -12.24 22.68 -26.42
N ASP A 464 -12.61 23.24 -27.57
CA ASP A 464 -13.08 24.62 -27.69
C ASP A 464 -14.43 24.85 -26.99
N SER A 465 -15.24 23.83 -26.82
CA SER A 465 -16.48 23.89 -26.02
C SER A 465 -16.27 23.93 -24.52
N LEU A 466 -15.06 23.63 -24.04
CA LEU A 466 -14.74 23.60 -22.62
C LEU A 466 -14.28 24.98 -22.11
N GLN A 467 -14.73 25.38 -20.95
CA GLN A 467 -14.43 26.68 -20.35
C GLN A 467 -12.92 26.97 -20.21
N ASN A 468 -12.13 25.92 -19.86
CA ASN A 468 -10.69 26.03 -19.64
C ASN A 468 -9.88 25.37 -20.77
N GLY A 469 -10.51 25.02 -21.91
CA GLY A 469 -9.86 24.40 -23.08
C GLY A 469 -9.00 23.20 -22.69
N ILE A 470 -7.72 23.19 -23.11
CA ILE A 470 -6.76 22.13 -22.79
C ILE A 470 -6.41 22.00 -21.30
N TYR A 471 -6.71 23.00 -20.50
CA TYR A 471 -6.51 23.01 -19.06
C TYR A 471 -7.72 22.50 -18.27
N SER A 472 -8.79 22.08 -18.94
CA SER A 472 -9.92 21.40 -18.31
C SER A 472 -9.47 20.08 -17.70
N ARG A 473 -9.84 19.84 -16.43
CA ARG A 473 -9.41 18.68 -15.65
C ARG A 473 -10.43 17.55 -15.75
N PHE A 474 -9.95 16.32 -15.84
CA PHE A 474 -10.82 15.12 -15.80
C PHE A 474 -11.30 14.82 -14.39
N GLY A 475 -12.51 14.25 -14.30
CA GLY A 475 -13.04 13.63 -13.08
C GLY A 475 -13.88 14.54 -12.21
N LYS A 476 -15.20 14.57 -12.46
CA LYS A 476 -16.19 15.24 -11.62
C LYS A 476 -16.26 14.74 -10.18
N GLU A 477 -15.70 13.56 -9.92
CA GLU A 477 -15.64 13.00 -8.56
C GLU A 477 -14.63 13.73 -7.66
N TYR A 478 -13.67 14.44 -8.25
CA TYR A 478 -12.56 15.10 -7.53
C TYR A 478 -12.54 16.62 -7.71
N ASP A 479 -13.23 17.13 -8.74
CA ASP A 479 -13.28 18.56 -9.06
C ASP A 479 -14.69 18.88 -9.55
N GLU A 480 -15.37 19.86 -8.93
CA GLU A 480 -16.72 20.26 -9.32
C GLU A 480 -16.79 20.79 -10.76
N GLU A 481 -15.70 21.43 -11.24
CA GLU A 481 -15.53 21.87 -12.62
C GLU A 481 -14.96 20.78 -13.54
N GLY A 482 -14.74 19.56 -13.01
CA GLY A 482 -14.19 18.43 -13.74
C GLY A 482 -15.04 18.04 -14.95
N ILE A 483 -14.37 17.66 -16.04
CA ILE A 483 -15.02 17.22 -17.27
C ILE A 483 -15.15 15.70 -17.34
N GLU A 484 -16.14 15.25 -18.08
CA GLU A 484 -16.27 13.87 -18.55
C GLU A 484 -16.20 13.85 -20.07
N MET A 485 -15.55 12.83 -20.60
CA MET A 485 -15.48 12.55 -22.04
C MET A 485 -16.17 11.22 -22.37
N SER A 486 -16.73 11.12 -23.55
CA SER A 486 -17.20 9.85 -24.11
C SER A 486 -16.03 8.88 -24.29
N GLY A 487 -16.30 7.57 -24.40
CA GLY A 487 -15.24 6.58 -24.62
C GLY A 487 -14.39 6.89 -25.86
N GLY A 488 -15.01 7.33 -26.95
CA GLY A 488 -14.30 7.71 -28.17
C GLY A 488 -13.44 8.98 -28.00
N GLU A 489 -13.93 10.02 -27.31
CA GLU A 489 -13.15 11.22 -27.01
C GLU A 489 -11.94 10.90 -26.09
N ALA A 490 -12.16 10.07 -25.08
CA ALA A 490 -11.09 9.61 -24.18
C ALA A 490 -10.02 8.81 -24.92
N GLN A 491 -10.42 7.98 -25.87
CA GLN A 491 -9.52 7.22 -26.73
C GLN A 491 -8.67 8.14 -27.63
N LYS A 492 -9.27 9.17 -28.20
CA LYS A 492 -8.54 10.19 -28.98
C LYS A 492 -7.49 10.92 -28.15
N VAL A 493 -7.75 11.21 -26.87
CA VAL A 493 -6.75 11.77 -25.94
C VAL A 493 -5.59 10.79 -25.72
N ALA A 494 -5.87 9.49 -25.59
CA ALA A 494 -4.83 8.47 -25.43
C ALA A 494 -3.96 8.34 -26.69
N ILE A 495 -4.57 8.45 -27.88
CA ILE A 495 -3.83 8.49 -29.16
C ILE A 495 -2.96 9.75 -29.24
N ALA A 496 -3.50 10.94 -28.90
CA ALA A 496 -2.73 12.18 -28.86
C ALA A 496 -1.53 12.11 -27.89
N ARG A 497 -1.67 11.43 -26.74
CA ARG A 497 -0.57 11.12 -25.80
C ARG A 497 0.54 10.33 -26.47
N ALA A 498 0.20 9.27 -27.21
CA ALA A 498 1.17 8.44 -27.89
C ALA A 498 1.91 9.21 -28.99
N LEU A 499 1.20 10.04 -29.75
CA LEU A 499 1.79 10.90 -30.80
C LEU A 499 2.66 12.04 -30.22
N TYR A 500 2.26 12.61 -29.06
CA TYR A 500 3.04 13.66 -28.40
C TYR A 500 4.43 13.17 -27.97
N LYS A 501 4.57 11.91 -27.63
CA LYS A 501 5.83 11.29 -27.23
C LYS A 501 6.87 11.27 -28.33
N ASP A 502 6.48 11.30 -29.61
CA ASP A 502 7.32 11.27 -30.80
C ASP A 502 8.29 10.09 -30.88
N ALA A 503 7.81 8.94 -30.46
CA ALA A 503 8.58 7.70 -30.47
C ALA A 503 8.82 7.19 -31.89
N SER A 504 9.91 6.47 -32.11
CA SER A 504 10.24 5.83 -33.40
C SER A 504 9.43 4.56 -33.68
N MET A 505 8.81 3.98 -32.66
CA MET A 505 7.88 2.87 -32.75
C MET A 505 6.57 3.21 -32.05
N VAL A 506 5.44 2.94 -32.73
CA VAL A 506 4.10 3.15 -32.18
C VAL A 506 3.31 1.86 -32.17
N ILE A 507 2.68 1.55 -31.05
CA ILE A 507 1.90 0.34 -30.85
C ILE A 507 0.47 0.75 -30.50
N LEU A 508 -0.51 0.21 -31.21
CA LEU A 508 -1.92 0.43 -30.97
C LEU A 508 -2.61 -0.91 -30.73
N ASP A 509 -3.04 -1.15 -29.50
CA ASP A 509 -3.80 -2.34 -29.13
C ASP A 509 -5.29 -1.99 -29.09
N GLU A 510 -6.04 -2.38 -30.11
CA GLU A 510 -7.46 -2.11 -30.33
C GLU A 510 -7.85 -0.62 -30.20
N PRO A 511 -7.18 0.28 -30.93
CA PRO A 511 -7.32 1.73 -30.73
C PRO A 511 -8.70 2.29 -31.13
N ALA A 512 -9.59 1.49 -31.69
CA ALA A 512 -10.90 1.92 -32.21
C ALA A 512 -12.08 1.15 -31.58
N SER A 513 -11.86 0.42 -30.49
CA SER A 513 -12.91 -0.42 -29.86
C SER A 513 -14.13 0.36 -29.37
N ALA A 514 -13.98 1.66 -29.07
CA ALA A 514 -15.05 2.56 -28.61
C ALA A 514 -15.59 3.49 -29.70
N LEU A 515 -15.15 3.32 -30.96
CA LEU A 515 -15.52 4.19 -32.08
C LEU A 515 -16.52 3.49 -33.04
N ASP A 516 -17.34 4.29 -33.71
CA ASP A 516 -18.13 3.80 -34.82
C ASP A 516 -17.25 3.51 -36.05
N PRO A 517 -17.70 2.70 -37.00
CA PRO A 517 -16.88 2.27 -38.16
C PRO A 517 -16.36 3.42 -39.03
N ILE A 518 -17.08 4.54 -39.12
CA ILE A 518 -16.67 5.69 -39.92
C ILE A 518 -15.55 6.45 -39.21
N ALA A 519 -15.75 6.76 -37.92
CA ALA A 519 -14.74 7.42 -37.10
C ALA A 519 -13.46 6.55 -36.95
N GLU A 520 -13.62 5.23 -36.95
CA GLU A 520 -12.50 4.30 -36.99
C GLU A 520 -11.66 4.44 -38.26
N ALA A 521 -12.31 4.36 -39.44
CA ALA A 521 -11.62 4.49 -40.72
C ALA A 521 -10.88 5.83 -40.86
N GLU A 522 -11.52 6.93 -40.44
CA GLU A 522 -10.91 8.26 -40.44
C GLU A 522 -9.68 8.32 -39.50
N ILE A 523 -9.75 7.71 -38.33
CA ILE A 523 -8.61 7.68 -37.41
C ILE A 523 -7.47 6.83 -37.97
N TYR A 524 -7.73 5.66 -38.55
CA TYR A 524 -6.67 4.86 -39.17
C TYR A 524 -6.01 5.56 -40.34
N GLU A 525 -6.78 6.24 -41.20
CA GLU A 525 -6.25 7.00 -42.33
C GLU A 525 -5.38 8.16 -41.85
N LYS A 526 -5.87 8.98 -40.93
CA LYS A 526 -5.11 10.08 -40.33
C LYS A 526 -3.89 9.55 -39.56
N PHE A 527 -4.05 8.49 -38.79
CA PHE A 527 -2.94 7.92 -38.03
C PHE A 527 -1.84 7.39 -38.95
N ASN A 528 -2.20 6.75 -40.06
CA ASN A 528 -1.25 6.31 -41.07
C ASN A 528 -0.41 7.46 -41.65
N SER A 529 -1.00 8.65 -41.82
CA SER A 529 -0.25 9.84 -42.24
C SER A 529 0.64 10.38 -41.14
N LEU A 530 0.22 10.31 -39.86
CA LEU A 530 0.98 10.81 -38.73
C LEU A 530 2.18 9.91 -38.33
N VAL A 531 2.15 8.64 -38.74
CA VAL A 531 3.25 7.67 -38.47
C VAL A 531 4.02 7.28 -39.73
N GLU A 532 3.99 8.13 -40.78
CA GLU A 532 4.49 7.82 -42.12
C GLU A 532 5.92 7.28 -42.15
N ASP A 533 6.82 7.83 -41.30
CA ASP A 533 8.23 7.43 -41.17
C ASP A 533 8.52 6.49 -39.97
N LYS A 534 7.49 6.05 -39.25
CA LYS A 534 7.65 5.28 -38.00
C LYS A 534 7.23 3.82 -38.20
N THR A 535 7.87 2.93 -37.47
CA THR A 535 7.41 1.55 -37.39
C THR A 535 6.15 1.48 -36.54
N ALA A 536 5.08 0.88 -37.08
CA ALA A 536 3.79 0.80 -36.37
C ALA A 536 3.30 -0.64 -36.25
N ILE A 537 2.82 -1.00 -35.05
CA ILE A 537 2.21 -2.30 -34.75
C ILE A 537 0.75 -2.06 -34.37
N TYR A 538 -0.16 -2.65 -35.12
CA TYR A 538 -1.60 -2.60 -34.89
C TYR A 538 -2.10 -3.94 -34.41
N ILE A 539 -2.82 -3.99 -33.31
CA ILE A 539 -3.65 -5.13 -32.94
C ILE A 539 -5.08 -4.72 -33.14
N SER A 540 -5.80 -5.42 -34.02
CA SER A 540 -7.21 -5.16 -34.24
C SER A 540 -8.00 -6.46 -34.37
N HIS A 541 -9.22 -6.44 -33.83
CA HIS A 541 -10.21 -7.49 -34.07
C HIS A 541 -10.99 -7.26 -35.37
N ARG A 542 -10.85 -6.09 -35.99
CA ARG A 542 -11.51 -5.75 -37.25
C ARG A 542 -10.53 -5.94 -38.39
N MET A 543 -10.90 -6.84 -39.32
CA MET A 543 -10.05 -7.18 -40.46
C MET A 543 -9.91 -6.03 -41.48
N SER A 544 -10.87 -5.08 -41.52
CA SER A 544 -10.80 -3.88 -42.35
C SER A 544 -9.55 -3.04 -42.10
N SER A 545 -9.09 -2.94 -40.83
CA SER A 545 -7.88 -2.18 -40.48
C SER A 545 -6.59 -2.85 -40.95
N SER A 546 -6.58 -4.18 -41.09
CA SER A 546 -5.40 -4.93 -41.54
C SER A 546 -5.05 -4.67 -43.01
N VAL A 547 -6.01 -4.24 -43.84
CA VAL A 547 -5.80 -3.95 -45.27
C VAL A 547 -4.87 -2.75 -45.46
N PHE A 548 -4.80 -1.83 -44.53
CA PHE A 548 -3.94 -0.65 -44.57
C PHE A 548 -2.49 -0.91 -44.09
N CYS A 549 -2.20 -2.14 -43.69
CA CYS A 549 -0.88 -2.51 -43.20
C CYS A 549 -0.02 -3.17 -44.28
N ASP A 550 1.29 -2.97 -44.24
CA ASP A 550 2.24 -3.54 -45.20
C ASP A 550 2.30 -5.06 -45.06
N ARG A 551 2.24 -5.56 -43.84
CA ARG A 551 2.26 -7.00 -43.52
C ARG A 551 1.33 -7.36 -42.38
N ILE A 552 0.90 -8.62 -42.38
CA ILE A 552 -0.02 -9.15 -41.37
C ILE A 552 0.62 -10.37 -40.72
N LEU A 553 0.78 -10.30 -39.40
CA LEU A 553 1.24 -11.39 -38.56
C LEU A 553 0.06 -12.14 -37.97
N ILE A 554 -0.06 -13.41 -38.30
CA ILE A 554 -1.16 -14.25 -37.82
C ILE A 554 -0.66 -15.12 -36.67
N ILE A 555 -1.27 -14.93 -35.49
CA ILE A 555 -0.99 -15.74 -34.31
C ILE A 555 -2.15 -16.71 -34.10
N ASP A 556 -1.85 -18.01 -34.09
CA ASP A 556 -2.79 -19.07 -33.78
C ASP A 556 -2.23 -20.01 -32.72
N GLY A 557 -3.00 -20.25 -31.67
CA GLY A 557 -2.61 -21.11 -30.56
C GLY A 557 -1.23 -20.78 -29.94
N GLY A 558 -0.83 -19.49 -29.95
CA GLY A 558 0.43 -19.02 -29.39
C GLY A 558 1.66 -19.19 -30.33
N THR A 559 1.46 -19.53 -31.58
CA THR A 559 2.53 -19.67 -32.57
C THR A 559 2.28 -18.74 -33.76
N VAL A 560 3.32 -18.43 -34.55
CA VAL A 560 3.17 -17.72 -35.82
C VAL A 560 2.61 -18.70 -36.86
N ALA A 561 1.37 -18.49 -37.27
CA ALA A 561 0.74 -19.30 -38.28
C ALA A 561 1.10 -18.85 -39.70
N ASP A 562 1.18 -17.55 -39.95
CA ASP A 562 1.58 -16.95 -41.21
C ASP A 562 2.07 -15.50 -41.01
N TYR A 563 2.87 -14.98 -41.96
CA TYR A 563 3.39 -13.61 -41.94
C TYR A 563 3.62 -13.12 -43.36
N ASP A 564 2.63 -12.41 -43.94
CA ASP A 564 2.66 -12.01 -45.36
C ASP A 564 1.80 -10.75 -45.60
N THR A 565 1.72 -10.28 -46.82
CA THR A 565 0.84 -9.19 -47.26
C THR A 565 -0.63 -9.63 -47.31
N HIS A 566 -1.56 -8.66 -47.22
CA HIS A 566 -3.00 -8.93 -47.38
C HIS A 566 -3.32 -9.72 -48.65
N GLU A 567 -2.76 -9.29 -49.78
CA GLU A 567 -3.03 -9.93 -51.09
C GLU A 567 -2.60 -11.40 -51.14
N ASN A 568 -1.43 -11.73 -50.53
CA ASN A 568 -0.93 -13.09 -50.52
C ASN A 568 -1.72 -13.98 -49.53
N LEU A 569 -2.11 -13.45 -48.39
CA LEU A 569 -2.92 -14.17 -47.40
C LEU A 569 -4.34 -14.48 -47.94
N MET A 570 -4.94 -13.56 -48.70
CA MET A 570 -6.25 -13.77 -49.34
C MET A 570 -6.23 -14.86 -50.42
N LYS A 571 -5.07 -15.15 -51.02
CA LYS A 571 -4.92 -16.29 -51.97
C LYS A 571 -4.93 -17.64 -51.26
N LYS A 572 -4.64 -17.67 -49.95
CA LYS A 572 -4.61 -18.90 -49.14
C LYS A 572 -5.99 -19.13 -48.50
N THR A 573 -6.96 -19.65 -49.27
CA THR A 573 -8.37 -19.80 -48.84
C THR A 573 -8.57 -20.66 -47.60
N ASP A 574 -7.62 -21.57 -47.27
CA ASP A 574 -7.66 -22.40 -46.08
C ASP A 574 -7.05 -21.71 -44.85
N SER A 575 -6.42 -20.54 -45.02
CA SER A 575 -5.74 -19.81 -43.94
C SER A 575 -6.73 -19.28 -42.91
N LEU A 576 -6.24 -19.14 -41.65
CA LEU A 576 -7.03 -18.50 -40.60
C LEU A 576 -7.40 -17.06 -40.97
N TYR A 577 -6.49 -16.33 -41.63
CA TYR A 577 -6.74 -14.96 -42.09
C TYR A 577 -7.92 -14.86 -43.04
N TYR A 578 -7.94 -15.69 -44.12
CA TYR A 578 -9.01 -15.71 -45.07
C TYR A 578 -10.36 -15.98 -44.41
N LYS A 579 -10.42 -16.99 -43.52
CA LYS A 579 -11.65 -17.35 -42.82
C LYS A 579 -12.15 -16.22 -41.91
N LEU A 580 -11.26 -15.54 -41.20
CA LEU A 580 -11.63 -14.40 -40.36
C LEU A 580 -12.08 -13.21 -41.17
N PHE A 581 -11.42 -12.93 -42.31
CA PHE A 581 -11.77 -11.82 -43.21
C PHE A 581 -13.14 -12.03 -43.86
N GLU A 582 -13.38 -13.19 -44.45
CA GLU A 582 -14.66 -13.53 -45.07
C GLU A 582 -15.82 -13.53 -44.07
N SER A 583 -15.61 -14.11 -42.88
CA SER A 583 -16.64 -14.11 -41.84
C SER A 583 -17.05 -12.70 -41.41
N GLN A 584 -16.13 -11.74 -41.38
CA GLN A 584 -16.48 -10.35 -41.09
C GLN A 584 -17.11 -9.66 -42.31
N ALA A 585 -16.63 -9.94 -43.50
CA ALA A 585 -17.18 -9.37 -44.73
C ALA A 585 -18.63 -9.83 -45.01
N GLU A 586 -18.97 -11.08 -44.69
CA GLU A 586 -20.33 -11.60 -44.76
C GLU A 586 -21.32 -10.84 -43.86
N ASN A 587 -20.92 -10.51 -42.64
CA ASN A 587 -21.75 -9.73 -41.71
C ASN A 587 -22.09 -8.34 -42.27
N TYR A 588 -21.17 -7.69 -43.00
CA TYR A 588 -21.42 -6.39 -43.64
C TYR A 588 -22.24 -6.49 -44.93
N ARG A 589 -22.20 -7.63 -45.64
CA ARG A 589 -23.03 -7.86 -46.82
C ARG A 589 -24.50 -8.11 -46.49
N LEU A 590 -24.78 -8.80 -45.39
CA LEU A 590 -26.15 -9.07 -44.94
C LEU A 590 -26.89 -7.80 -44.43
N GLU A 591 -26.18 -6.78 -43.97
CA GLU A 591 -26.79 -5.49 -43.61
C GLU A 591 -27.09 -4.58 -44.82
N GLY A 592 -26.50 -4.83 -45.96
CA GLY A 592 -26.66 -4.03 -47.18
C GLY A 592 -27.73 -4.52 -48.16
N GLU A 593 -28.26 -5.75 -48.02
CA GLU A 593 -29.26 -6.33 -48.96
C GLU A 593 -30.72 -6.29 -48.44
N THR A 594 -30.98 -5.63 -47.30
CA THR A 594 -32.35 -5.41 -46.81
C THR A 594 -32.77 -3.95 -46.92
N VAL A 595 -32.80 -3.40 -48.12
CA VAL A 595 -33.61 -2.22 -48.49
C VAL A 595 -34.28 -2.48 -49.82
#